data_1b2e3b0b02d20ce30c266a3414fd39f5
#
_entry.id   1b2e3b0b02d20ce30c266a3414fd39f5
#
_cell.length_a   1.000
_cell.length_b   1.000
_cell.length_c   1.000
_cell.angle_alpha   90.00
_cell.angle_beta   90.00
_cell.angle_gamma   90.00
#
_symmetry.space_group_name_H-M   'P 1'
#
loop_
_entity.id
_entity.type
_entity.pdbx_description
1 polymer ?
#
loop_
_entity_poly.entity_id
_entity_poly.type
_entity_poly.pdbx_seq_one_letter_code
_entity_poly.pdbx_strand_id
1 'polypeptide(L)'
;MLKQLNKYTVVAIVAAAVFFACGGPGGKSEPTDTPTSGEVNIVVDESFARLFDTQLYTFHSIYPNAKVHADYLAEAEALDKMINDSCKVVVMCRDLTKVERKQFESKNIFPISTKIAEDAIAIIVNPENPDSLLTVDKIKSILMGNDTLWSQLNKSSQLGKINAVFDNKGSANARYMQDSLLAGKAFGSNVFAVNSNPEVIEYVSKNKNAIGFLSVNWISDLDDPRVQSFLKTIKVLEIAKDSNNDGYKPYQAYIKTKEYPFSRDVYMINRQTRAGLGMGFVSFVAGDKGQLMILKAGLIPAIAPVRLVQVNVE
;
A
#
# COMPACT_ATOMS: atom_id res chain seq x y z
N MET A 1 68.09 26.72 -44.73
CA MET A 1 67.80 26.73 -43.30
C MET A 1 66.31 26.78 -42.97
N LEU A 2 65.44 27.10 -43.90
CA LEU A 2 63.96 27.19 -43.62
C LEU A 2 63.18 25.88 -43.75
N LYS A 3 63.73 24.76 -44.23
CA LYS A 3 63.02 23.52 -44.43
C LYS A 3 63.03 22.59 -43.17
N GLN A 4 63.91 22.81 -42.19
CA GLN A 4 63.94 22.00 -40.97
C GLN A 4 63.07 22.57 -39.84
N LEU A 5 62.74 23.87 -39.87
CA LEU A 5 61.85 24.50 -38.88
C LEU A 5 60.42 23.98 -38.97
N ASN A 6 60.00 23.54 -40.16
CA ASN A 6 58.64 23.14 -40.43
C ASN A 6 58.28 21.72 -39.87
N LYS A 7 59.28 20.86 -39.65
CA LYS A 7 59.01 19.50 -39.10
C LYS A 7 58.79 19.52 -37.59
N TYR A 8 59.53 20.33 -36.85
CA TYR A 8 59.37 20.42 -35.40
C TYR A 8 58.14 21.21 -34.99
N THR A 9 57.73 22.20 -35.81
CA THR A 9 56.47 22.94 -35.59
C THR A 9 55.27 22.08 -35.84
N VAL A 10 55.29 21.22 -36.87
CA VAL A 10 54.18 20.26 -37.13
C VAL A 10 54.07 19.19 -36.05
N VAL A 11 55.20 18.66 -35.55
CA VAL A 11 55.24 17.69 -34.46
C VAL A 11 54.76 18.32 -33.16
N ALA A 12 55.14 19.56 -32.85
CA ALA A 12 54.65 20.27 -31.66
C ALA A 12 53.13 20.58 -31.72
N ILE A 13 52.61 20.89 -32.90
CA ILE A 13 51.16 21.12 -33.07
C ILE A 13 50.38 19.81 -32.96
N VAL A 14 50.89 18.70 -33.48
CA VAL A 14 50.27 17.37 -33.35
C VAL A 14 50.33 16.88 -31.89
N ALA A 15 51.44 17.11 -31.20
CA ALA A 15 51.58 16.76 -29.76
C ALA A 15 50.62 17.61 -28.90
N ALA A 16 50.46 18.90 -29.17
CA ALA A 16 49.51 19.76 -28.49
C ALA A 16 48.04 19.35 -28.75
N ALA A 17 47.69 18.91 -29.96
CA ALA A 17 46.36 18.41 -30.28
C ALA A 17 45.98 17.11 -29.56
N VAL A 18 46.97 16.22 -29.29
CA VAL A 18 46.75 14.97 -28.55
C VAL A 18 46.49 15.25 -27.05
N PHE A 19 47.08 16.29 -26.46
CA PHE A 19 46.84 16.68 -25.07
C PHE A 19 45.47 17.38 -24.88
N PHE A 20 44.89 17.99 -25.90
CA PHE A 20 43.57 18.57 -25.84
C PHE A 20 42.44 17.56 -26.13
N ALA A 21 42.74 16.41 -26.74
CA ALA A 21 41.74 15.37 -27.01
C ALA A 21 41.42 14.50 -25.78
N CYS A 22 42.24 14.52 -24.73
CA CYS A 22 41.94 13.79 -23.45
C CYS A 22 41.32 14.68 -22.37
N GLY A 23 41.09 15.97 -22.64
CA GLY A 23 40.48 16.92 -21.71
C GLY A 23 39.14 17.44 -22.19
N GLY A 24 38.28 16.59 -22.72
CA GLY A 24 36.86 16.93 -22.85
C GLY A 24 36.32 17.22 -21.44
N PRO A 25 35.46 18.23 -21.26
CA PRO A 25 34.74 18.35 -20.00
C PRO A 25 33.96 17.04 -19.82
N GLY A 26 34.57 16.11 -19.08
CA GLY A 26 33.87 14.96 -18.56
C GLY A 26 32.80 15.47 -17.64
N GLY A 27 31.73 15.98 -18.20
CA GLY A 27 30.47 16.04 -17.52
C GLY A 27 30.23 14.59 -17.11
N LYS A 28 30.50 14.26 -15.84
CA LYS A 28 29.93 13.09 -15.22
C LYS A 28 28.43 13.28 -15.39
N SER A 29 27.87 12.73 -16.45
CA SER A 29 26.44 12.47 -16.48
C SER A 29 26.25 11.51 -15.32
N GLU A 30 25.90 12.06 -14.16
CA GLU A 30 25.45 11.22 -13.06
C GLU A 30 24.39 10.28 -13.66
N PRO A 31 24.46 8.97 -13.38
CA PRO A 31 23.46 8.06 -13.89
C PRO A 31 22.10 8.64 -13.52
N THR A 32 21.30 8.99 -14.51
CA THR A 32 20.02 9.66 -14.31
C THR A 32 18.99 8.79 -13.59
N ASP A 33 19.28 7.50 -13.41
CA ASP A 33 18.42 6.54 -12.73
C ASP A 33 19.26 5.42 -12.09
N THR A 34 19.42 5.49 -10.75
CA THR A 34 20.08 4.48 -9.92
C THR A 34 19.13 4.09 -8.77
N PRO A 35 19.41 3.04 -7.98
CA PRO A 35 18.60 2.69 -6.81
C PRO A 35 18.46 3.80 -5.76
N THR A 36 19.31 4.82 -5.78
CA THR A 36 19.39 5.89 -4.76
C THR A 36 19.36 7.30 -5.34
N SER A 37 19.20 7.44 -6.64
CA SER A 37 19.12 8.74 -7.32
C SER A 37 18.27 8.66 -8.59
N GLY A 38 17.71 9.78 -9.03
CA GLY A 38 16.84 9.87 -10.21
C GLY A 38 15.42 10.25 -9.87
N GLU A 39 14.50 10.00 -10.78
CA GLU A 39 13.09 10.36 -10.64
C GLU A 39 12.20 9.20 -11.07
N VAL A 40 11.17 8.89 -10.29
CA VAL A 40 10.21 7.81 -10.57
C VAL A 40 8.82 8.14 -10.05
N ASN A 41 7.81 7.84 -10.86
CA ASN A 41 6.40 7.90 -10.46
C ASN A 41 5.96 6.51 -9.96
N ILE A 42 5.34 6.50 -8.80
CA ILE A 42 4.69 5.31 -8.21
C ILE A 42 3.22 5.62 -7.94
N VAL A 43 2.40 4.59 -7.89
CA VAL A 43 1.02 4.72 -7.45
C VAL A 43 0.79 3.78 -6.26
N VAL A 44 0.16 4.29 -5.23
CA VAL A 44 -0.10 3.58 -3.98
C VAL A 44 -1.60 3.50 -3.78
N ASP A 45 -2.12 2.31 -3.46
CA ASP A 45 -3.50 2.19 -2.99
C ASP A 45 -3.73 3.14 -1.82
N GLU A 46 -4.79 3.94 -1.91
CA GLU A 46 -5.12 5.01 -0.94
C GLU A 46 -5.20 4.50 0.50
N SER A 47 -5.52 3.21 0.68
CA SER A 47 -5.50 2.56 2.00
C SER A 47 -4.17 2.69 2.73
N PHE A 48 -3.05 2.86 2.01
CA PHE A 48 -1.70 2.93 2.58
C PHE A 48 -1.06 4.33 2.50
N ALA A 49 -1.82 5.37 2.17
CA ALA A 49 -1.29 6.71 1.97
C ALA A 49 -0.40 7.16 3.15
N ARG A 50 -0.87 7.01 4.38
CA ARG A 50 -0.13 7.41 5.59
C ARG A 50 1.18 6.66 5.80
N LEU A 51 1.15 5.34 5.58
CA LEU A 51 2.35 4.50 5.67
C LEU A 51 3.38 4.94 4.63
N PHE A 52 2.94 5.16 3.38
CA PHE A 52 3.85 5.53 2.30
C PHE A 52 4.35 6.97 2.39
N ASP A 53 3.60 7.90 2.95
CA ASP A 53 4.12 9.24 3.30
C ASP A 53 5.33 9.13 4.25
N THR A 54 5.25 8.25 5.26
CA THR A 54 6.35 8.01 6.20
C THR A 54 7.54 7.31 5.54
N GLN A 55 7.28 6.32 4.67
CA GLN A 55 8.30 5.61 3.91
C GLN A 55 9.06 6.57 2.98
N LEU A 56 8.32 7.39 2.22
CA LEU A 56 8.87 8.39 1.29
C LEU A 56 9.68 9.46 2.02
N TYR A 57 9.15 10.02 3.10
CA TYR A 57 9.88 10.99 3.91
C TYR A 57 11.22 10.44 4.38
N THR A 58 11.24 9.21 4.89
CA THR A 58 12.45 8.55 5.37
C THR A 58 13.41 8.24 4.22
N PHE A 59 12.90 7.74 3.09
CA PHE A 59 13.70 7.42 1.92
C PHE A 59 14.39 8.66 1.36
N HIS A 60 13.66 9.76 1.16
CA HIS A 60 14.20 11.03 0.67
C HIS A 60 15.22 11.65 1.65
N SER A 61 15.03 11.47 2.96
CA SER A 61 15.99 11.94 3.98
C SER A 61 17.31 11.19 3.90
N ILE A 62 17.29 9.91 3.51
CA ILE A 62 18.49 9.07 3.36
C ILE A 62 19.15 9.30 1.99
N TYR A 63 18.35 9.48 0.95
CA TYR A 63 18.78 9.61 -0.45
C TYR A 63 18.32 10.94 -1.05
N PRO A 64 19.04 12.06 -0.80
CA PRO A 64 18.60 13.40 -1.21
C PRO A 64 18.48 13.61 -2.73
N ASN A 65 19.18 12.78 -3.52
CA ASN A 65 19.13 12.81 -4.98
C ASN A 65 18.03 11.91 -5.57
N ALA A 66 17.24 11.26 -4.74
CA ALA A 66 16.09 10.48 -5.15
C ALA A 66 14.83 11.33 -5.14
N LYS A 67 14.01 11.23 -6.19
CA LYS A 67 12.69 11.86 -6.31
C LYS A 67 11.65 10.79 -6.63
N VAL A 68 11.00 10.27 -5.61
CA VAL A 68 9.88 9.33 -5.77
C VAL A 68 8.58 10.11 -5.59
N HIS A 69 7.80 10.21 -6.68
CA HIS A 69 6.49 10.86 -6.68
C HIS A 69 5.40 9.81 -6.53
N ALA A 70 4.60 9.93 -5.49
CA ALA A 70 3.51 9.00 -5.21
C ALA A 70 2.15 9.65 -5.46
N ASP A 71 1.33 9.03 -6.31
CA ASP A 71 -0.10 9.28 -6.40
C ASP A 71 -0.84 8.26 -5.54
N TYR A 72 -1.83 8.72 -4.78
CA TYR A 72 -2.69 7.85 -3.95
C TYR A 72 -4.04 7.69 -4.63
N LEU A 73 -4.32 6.48 -5.11
CA LEU A 73 -5.48 6.19 -5.96
C LEU A 73 -6.15 4.89 -5.52
N ALA A 74 -7.34 4.62 -6.02
CA ALA A 74 -7.98 3.32 -5.88
C ALA A 74 -7.17 2.22 -6.59
N GLU A 75 -7.17 0.99 -6.07
CA GLU A 75 -6.39 -0.14 -6.61
C GLU A 75 -6.62 -0.36 -8.10
N ALA A 76 -7.86 -0.25 -8.57
CA ALA A 76 -8.19 -0.43 -9.99
C ALA A 76 -7.51 0.64 -10.87
N GLU A 77 -7.52 1.90 -10.43
CA GLU A 77 -6.89 3.00 -11.12
C GLU A 77 -5.35 2.89 -11.07
N ALA A 78 -4.80 2.44 -9.93
CA ALA A 78 -3.36 2.19 -9.80
C ALA A 78 -2.87 1.17 -10.83
N LEU A 79 -3.60 0.07 -11.01
CA LEU A 79 -3.28 -0.94 -12.01
C LEU A 79 -3.36 -0.39 -13.44
N ASP A 80 -4.38 0.39 -13.77
CA ASP A 80 -4.51 1.03 -15.07
C ASP A 80 -3.35 1.97 -15.39
N LYS A 81 -2.91 2.78 -14.42
CA LYS A 81 -1.72 3.64 -14.55
C LYS A 81 -0.46 2.82 -14.86
N MET A 82 -0.29 1.68 -14.19
CA MET A 82 0.85 0.77 -14.42
C MET A 82 0.81 0.14 -15.82
N ILE A 83 -0.36 -0.34 -16.27
CA ILE A 83 -0.54 -0.95 -17.60
C ILE A 83 -0.23 0.06 -18.70
N ASN A 84 -0.63 1.33 -18.53
CA ASN A 84 -0.46 2.44 -19.47
C ASN A 84 0.90 3.16 -19.33
N ASP A 85 1.86 2.61 -18.59
CA ASP A 85 3.21 3.17 -18.39
C ASP A 85 3.26 4.56 -17.73
N SER A 86 2.21 4.95 -17.03
CA SER A 86 2.15 6.23 -16.31
C SER A 86 2.88 6.18 -14.97
N CYS A 87 3.15 4.99 -14.44
CA CYS A 87 3.98 4.75 -13.26
C CYS A 87 4.83 3.49 -13.42
N LYS A 88 5.88 3.36 -12.61
CA LYS A 88 6.81 2.23 -12.66
C LYS A 88 6.58 1.22 -11.55
N VAL A 89 6.05 1.65 -10.43
CA VAL A 89 5.76 0.82 -9.26
C VAL A 89 4.33 1.09 -8.80
N VAL A 90 3.61 0.03 -8.47
CA VAL A 90 2.31 0.13 -7.80
C VAL A 90 2.33 -0.60 -6.47
N VAL A 91 1.54 -0.11 -5.52
CA VAL A 91 1.26 -0.77 -4.24
C VAL A 91 -0.19 -1.22 -4.25
N MET A 92 -0.43 -2.52 -4.09
CA MET A 92 -1.75 -3.13 -4.22
C MET A 92 -1.97 -4.20 -3.14
N CYS A 93 -3.24 -4.48 -2.84
CA CYS A 93 -3.64 -5.51 -1.87
C CYS A 93 -3.74 -6.92 -2.47
N ARG A 94 -3.08 -7.18 -3.57
CA ARG A 94 -2.96 -8.47 -4.24
C ARG A 94 -1.80 -8.48 -5.23
N ASP A 95 -1.40 -9.65 -5.64
CA ASP A 95 -0.51 -9.81 -6.80
C ASP A 95 -1.29 -9.68 -8.12
N LEU A 96 -0.56 -9.52 -9.22
CA LEU A 96 -1.13 -9.56 -10.57
C LEU A 96 -1.76 -10.93 -10.86
N THR A 97 -2.93 -10.92 -11.45
CA THR A 97 -3.56 -12.12 -11.99
C THR A 97 -2.76 -12.68 -13.17
N LYS A 98 -3.01 -13.94 -13.53
CA LYS A 98 -2.39 -14.56 -14.73
C LYS A 98 -2.70 -13.78 -16.02
N VAL A 99 -3.89 -13.18 -16.12
CA VAL A 99 -4.31 -12.40 -17.29
C VAL A 99 -3.53 -11.10 -17.37
N GLU A 100 -3.42 -10.37 -16.25
CA GLU A 100 -2.66 -9.12 -16.16
C GLU A 100 -1.16 -9.36 -16.43
N ARG A 101 -0.57 -10.44 -15.88
CA ARG A 101 0.83 -10.80 -16.20
C ARG A 101 1.04 -11.05 -17.69
N LYS A 102 0.16 -11.82 -18.34
CA LYS A 102 0.24 -12.06 -19.79
C LYS A 102 0.14 -10.77 -20.61
N GLN A 103 -0.65 -9.80 -20.15
CA GLN A 103 -0.76 -8.50 -20.80
C GLN A 103 0.59 -7.72 -20.76
N PHE A 104 1.34 -7.81 -19.67
CA PHE A 104 2.69 -7.25 -19.60
C PHE A 104 3.68 -8.05 -20.43
N GLU A 105 3.65 -9.37 -20.35
CA GLU A 105 4.52 -10.28 -21.10
C GLU A 105 4.39 -10.08 -22.62
N SER A 106 3.16 -9.81 -23.13
CA SER A 106 2.94 -9.51 -24.54
C SER A 106 3.66 -8.25 -25.02
N LYS A 107 4.05 -7.36 -24.10
CA LYS A 107 4.85 -6.16 -24.33
C LYS A 107 6.33 -6.36 -23.96
N ASN A 108 6.79 -7.60 -23.72
CA ASN A 108 8.11 -7.95 -23.19
C ASN A 108 8.45 -7.27 -21.87
N ILE A 109 7.46 -7.08 -21.01
CA ILE A 109 7.60 -6.55 -19.66
C ILE A 109 7.31 -7.68 -18.67
N PHE A 110 8.19 -7.87 -17.68
CA PHE A 110 8.09 -8.92 -16.67
C PHE A 110 8.06 -8.29 -15.27
N PRO A 111 6.88 -7.87 -14.78
CA PRO A 111 6.78 -7.20 -13.48
C PRO A 111 7.22 -8.10 -12.33
N ILE A 112 7.97 -7.54 -11.41
CA ILE A 112 8.42 -8.20 -10.18
C ILE A 112 7.50 -7.78 -9.05
N SER A 113 6.84 -8.75 -8.44
CA SER A 113 5.99 -8.55 -7.25
C SER A 113 6.78 -8.87 -5.99
N THR A 114 6.84 -7.91 -5.07
CA THR A 114 7.47 -8.06 -3.76
C THR A 114 6.40 -7.91 -2.69
N LYS A 115 6.12 -8.99 -1.94
CA LYS A 115 5.26 -8.89 -0.75
C LYS A 115 5.97 -8.05 0.29
N ILE A 116 5.29 -7.01 0.80
CA ILE A 116 5.85 -6.08 1.79
C ILE A 116 5.16 -6.17 3.14
N ALA A 117 3.88 -6.52 3.15
CA ALA A 117 3.09 -6.57 4.37
C ALA A 117 1.92 -7.54 4.25
N GLU A 118 1.25 -7.76 5.38
CA GLU A 118 -0.10 -8.28 5.45
C GLU A 118 -0.97 -7.24 6.18
N ASP A 119 -2.08 -6.87 5.54
CA ASP A 119 -3.10 -5.94 6.03
C ASP A 119 -4.36 -6.73 6.45
N ALA A 120 -5.28 -6.06 7.11
CA ALA A 120 -6.60 -6.60 7.39
C ALA A 120 -7.68 -5.54 7.14
N ILE A 121 -8.90 -6.00 6.83
CA ILE A 121 -10.06 -5.12 6.75
C ILE A 121 -10.70 -5.02 8.12
N ALA A 122 -10.62 -3.84 8.73
CA ALA A 122 -11.35 -3.53 9.95
C ALA A 122 -12.80 -3.23 9.63
N ILE A 123 -13.71 -3.73 10.47
CA ILE A 123 -15.13 -3.45 10.39
C ILE A 123 -15.51 -2.57 11.56
N ILE A 124 -16.10 -1.42 11.25
CA ILE A 124 -16.42 -0.39 12.21
C ILE A 124 -17.90 -0.06 12.22
N VAL A 125 -18.41 0.34 13.39
CA VAL A 125 -19.77 0.85 13.57
C VAL A 125 -19.75 2.10 14.43
N ASN A 126 -20.87 2.81 14.49
CA ASN A 126 -21.04 3.93 15.41
C ASN A 126 -20.96 3.43 16.88
N PRO A 127 -20.37 4.19 17.82
CA PRO A 127 -20.29 3.81 19.23
C PRO A 127 -21.64 3.48 19.88
N GLU A 128 -22.73 4.13 19.41
CA GLU A 128 -24.09 3.89 19.92
C GLU A 128 -24.73 2.61 19.35
N ASN A 129 -24.13 1.94 18.37
CA ASN A 129 -24.58 0.63 17.94
C ASN A 129 -24.31 -0.40 19.07
N PRO A 130 -25.32 -1.14 19.56
CA PRO A 130 -25.12 -2.09 20.66
C PRO A 130 -24.27 -3.30 20.29
N ASP A 131 -24.22 -3.69 19.01
CA ASP A 131 -23.48 -4.85 18.55
C ASP A 131 -21.97 -4.60 18.63
N SER A 132 -21.24 -5.57 19.15
CA SER A 132 -19.78 -5.54 19.28
C SER A 132 -19.10 -6.70 18.57
N LEU A 133 -19.87 -7.72 18.18
CA LEU A 133 -19.38 -8.94 17.55
C LEU A 133 -20.32 -9.35 16.40
N LEU A 134 -19.73 -9.64 15.25
CA LEU A 134 -20.41 -10.26 14.12
C LEU A 134 -19.65 -11.51 13.65
N THR A 135 -20.36 -12.45 13.04
CA THR A 135 -19.74 -13.59 12.36
C THR A 135 -19.49 -13.27 10.88
N VAL A 136 -18.58 -14.02 10.27
CA VAL A 136 -18.32 -13.95 8.81
C VAL A 136 -19.61 -14.12 8.01
N ASP A 137 -20.49 -15.05 8.41
CA ASP A 137 -21.76 -15.28 7.71
C ASP A 137 -22.72 -14.10 7.83
N LYS A 138 -22.79 -13.43 9.01
CA LYS A 138 -23.60 -12.21 9.16
C LYS A 138 -23.10 -11.09 8.27
N ILE A 139 -21.77 -10.89 8.20
CA ILE A 139 -21.18 -9.89 7.31
C ILE A 139 -21.47 -10.20 5.84
N LYS A 140 -21.35 -11.48 5.46
CA LYS A 140 -21.71 -11.94 4.12
C LYS A 140 -23.17 -11.65 3.79
N SER A 141 -24.07 -11.93 4.73
CA SER A 141 -25.51 -11.69 4.59
C SER A 141 -25.84 -10.20 4.42
N ILE A 142 -25.19 -9.32 5.20
CA ILE A 142 -25.31 -7.86 5.06
C ILE A 142 -24.85 -7.43 3.67
N LEU A 143 -23.65 -7.86 3.25
CA LEU A 143 -23.08 -7.42 1.98
C LEU A 143 -23.81 -7.97 0.75
N MET A 144 -24.49 -9.09 0.87
CA MET A 144 -25.39 -9.61 -0.16
C MET A 144 -26.78 -8.95 -0.16
N GLY A 145 -27.10 -8.14 0.86
CA GLY A 145 -28.42 -7.50 1.01
C GLY A 145 -29.52 -8.46 1.48
N ASN A 146 -29.15 -9.64 2.03
CA ASN A 146 -30.13 -10.57 2.62
C ASN A 146 -30.60 -10.05 3.98
N ASP A 147 -29.66 -9.58 4.83
CA ASP A 147 -29.95 -8.89 6.08
C ASP A 147 -29.78 -7.38 5.88
N THR A 148 -30.87 -6.65 5.83
CA THR A 148 -30.89 -5.21 5.58
C THR A 148 -31.28 -4.39 6.81
N LEU A 149 -31.67 -5.04 7.90
CA LEU A 149 -32.06 -4.43 9.17
C LEU A 149 -31.19 -4.98 10.31
N TRP A 150 -30.76 -4.13 11.24
CA TRP A 150 -30.04 -4.54 12.43
C TRP A 150 -30.82 -5.54 13.30
N SER A 151 -32.14 -5.40 13.35
CA SER A 151 -33.02 -6.32 14.07
C SER A 151 -33.04 -7.76 13.52
N GLN A 152 -32.63 -7.99 12.27
CA GLN A 152 -32.43 -9.33 11.71
C GLN A 152 -31.19 -10.03 12.27
N LEU A 153 -30.17 -9.25 12.63
CA LEU A 153 -28.92 -9.75 13.24
C LEU A 153 -29.03 -9.89 14.74
N ASN A 154 -29.73 -8.95 15.38
CA ASN A 154 -29.95 -8.86 16.81
C ASN A 154 -31.37 -8.38 17.08
N LYS A 155 -32.24 -9.28 17.54
CA LYS A 155 -33.67 -9.01 17.77
C LYS A 155 -33.93 -7.88 18.77
N SER A 156 -32.99 -7.57 19.66
CA SER A 156 -33.10 -6.46 20.62
C SER A 156 -32.66 -5.11 20.04
N SER A 157 -32.09 -5.08 18.85
CA SER A 157 -31.63 -3.85 18.22
C SER A 157 -32.80 -2.94 17.84
N GLN A 158 -32.70 -1.68 18.24
CA GLN A 158 -33.64 -0.61 17.88
C GLN A 158 -33.15 0.17 16.65
N LEU A 159 -32.03 -0.23 16.06
CA LEU A 159 -31.45 0.39 14.88
C LEU A 159 -32.24 -0.01 13.62
N GLY A 160 -32.28 0.90 12.65
CA GLY A 160 -33.00 0.71 11.41
C GLY A 160 -32.22 -0.04 10.34
N LYS A 161 -32.34 0.46 9.12
CA LYS A 161 -31.75 -0.15 7.93
C LYS A 161 -30.21 -0.07 7.96
N ILE A 162 -29.55 -1.18 7.69
CA ILE A 162 -28.07 -1.27 7.62
C ILE A 162 -27.57 -0.54 6.37
N ASN A 163 -26.64 0.39 6.56
CA ASN A 163 -25.90 1.08 5.50
C ASN A 163 -24.46 0.60 5.52
N ALA A 164 -24.07 -0.25 4.57
CA ALA A 164 -22.70 -0.75 4.44
C ALA A 164 -21.89 0.18 3.54
N VAL A 165 -20.76 0.71 4.05
CA VAL A 165 -19.98 1.75 3.37
C VAL A 165 -18.53 1.35 3.20
N PHE A 166 -18.04 1.50 1.95
CA PHE A 166 -16.65 1.34 1.54
C PHE A 166 -16.03 2.69 1.16
N ASP A 167 -14.70 2.71 1.06
CA ASP A 167 -13.88 3.90 0.82
C ASP A 167 -14.05 4.50 -0.58
N ASN A 168 -14.07 3.67 -1.65
CA ASN A 168 -14.33 4.15 -3.01
C ASN A 168 -14.81 3.01 -3.93
N LYS A 169 -15.25 3.35 -5.16
CA LYS A 169 -15.80 2.35 -6.11
C LYS A 169 -14.76 1.38 -6.68
N GLY A 170 -13.50 1.76 -6.73
CA GLY A 170 -12.39 0.92 -7.20
C GLY A 170 -11.56 0.34 -6.06
N SER A 171 -12.10 0.34 -4.86
CA SER A 171 -11.45 0.02 -3.61
C SER A 171 -10.94 -1.41 -3.55
N ALA A 172 -9.71 -1.57 -3.09
CA ALA A 172 -9.17 -2.88 -2.72
C ALA A 172 -9.95 -3.52 -1.57
N ASN A 173 -10.55 -2.71 -0.67
CA ASN A 173 -11.39 -3.19 0.43
C ASN A 173 -12.67 -3.85 -0.12
N ALA A 174 -13.38 -3.15 -1.02
CA ALA A 174 -14.58 -3.66 -1.65
C ALA A 174 -14.28 -4.90 -2.51
N ARG A 175 -13.24 -4.84 -3.37
CA ARG A 175 -12.83 -5.97 -4.19
C ARG A 175 -12.51 -7.20 -3.34
N TYR A 176 -11.71 -7.05 -2.27
CA TYR A 176 -11.36 -8.18 -1.40
C TYR A 176 -12.62 -8.82 -0.79
N MET A 177 -13.54 -8.03 -0.26
CA MET A 177 -14.78 -8.57 0.32
C MET A 177 -15.65 -9.25 -0.75
N GLN A 178 -15.72 -8.69 -1.95
CA GLN A 178 -16.47 -9.29 -3.06
C GLN A 178 -15.86 -10.62 -3.50
N ASP A 179 -14.55 -10.66 -3.73
CA ASP A 179 -13.86 -11.85 -4.24
C ASP A 179 -13.79 -12.96 -3.18
N SER A 180 -13.33 -12.61 -1.96
CA SER A 180 -13.02 -13.60 -0.93
C SER A 180 -14.25 -14.05 -0.16
N LEU A 181 -15.22 -13.16 0.09
CA LEU A 181 -16.40 -13.47 0.90
C LEU A 181 -17.63 -13.78 0.06
N LEU A 182 -17.85 -13.03 -1.03
CA LEU A 182 -19.04 -13.20 -1.88
C LEU A 182 -18.79 -14.07 -3.11
N ALA A 183 -17.57 -14.61 -3.30
CA ALA A 183 -17.16 -15.38 -4.47
C ALA A 183 -17.50 -14.67 -5.80
N GLY A 184 -17.21 -13.36 -5.86
CA GLY A 184 -17.43 -12.51 -7.04
C GLY A 184 -18.87 -12.04 -7.25
N LYS A 185 -19.83 -12.40 -6.39
CA LYS A 185 -21.23 -11.93 -6.51
C LYS A 185 -21.33 -10.42 -6.21
N ALA A 186 -22.32 -9.76 -6.83
CA ALA A 186 -22.58 -8.36 -6.63
C ALA A 186 -23.03 -8.06 -5.18
N PHE A 187 -22.71 -6.86 -4.72
CA PHE A 187 -23.21 -6.32 -3.46
C PHE A 187 -24.71 -6.03 -3.50
N GLY A 188 -25.35 -6.09 -2.35
CA GLY A 188 -26.73 -5.67 -2.16
C GLY A 188 -26.91 -4.16 -2.31
N SER A 189 -28.16 -3.72 -2.46
CA SER A 189 -28.53 -2.31 -2.63
C SER A 189 -28.28 -1.42 -1.40
N ASN A 190 -27.96 -2.04 -0.25
CA ASN A 190 -27.61 -1.37 1.00
C ASN A 190 -26.11 -1.08 1.11
N VAL A 191 -25.31 -1.45 0.08
CA VAL A 191 -23.86 -1.23 0.00
C VAL A 191 -23.58 -0.06 -0.94
N PHE A 192 -22.74 0.87 -0.50
CA PHE A 192 -22.30 2.01 -1.32
C PHE A 192 -20.85 2.39 -0.97
N ALA A 193 -20.28 3.30 -1.75
CA ALA A 193 -18.94 3.82 -1.52
C ALA A 193 -18.99 5.34 -1.32
N VAL A 194 -18.09 5.83 -0.48
CA VAL A 194 -17.72 7.25 -0.36
C VAL A 194 -16.46 7.49 -1.22
N ASN A 195 -15.57 8.42 -0.89
CA ASN A 195 -14.42 8.72 -1.74
C ASN A 195 -13.07 8.35 -1.09
N SER A 196 -13.04 8.07 0.22
CA SER A 196 -11.80 7.80 0.95
C SER A 196 -12.05 7.06 2.28
N ASN A 197 -11.00 6.44 2.84
CA ASN A 197 -11.08 5.80 4.15
C ASN A 197 -11.45 6.78 5.29
N PRO A 198 -10.94 8.03 5.36
CA PRO A 198 -11.42 9.03 6.32
C PRO A 198 -12.92 9.31 6.21
N GLU A 199 -13.47 9.36 5.00
CA GLU A 199 -14.91 9.57 4.78
C GLU A 199 -15.74 8.38 5.27
N VAL A 200 -15.22 7.13 5.23
CA VAL A 200 -15.90 5.98 5.86
C VAL A 200 -16.01 6.20 7.36
N ILE A 201 -14.92 6.62 8.02
CA ILE A 201 -14.90 6.90 9.46
C ILE A 201 -15.88 8.01 9.80
N GLU A 202 -15.86 9.10 9.04
CA GLU A 202 -16.77 10.23 9.23
C GLU A 202 -18.23 9.82 9.04
N TYR A 203 -18.54 9.05 8.00
CA TYR A 203 -19.89 8.57 7.74
C TYR A 203 -20.40 7.69 8.89
N VAL A 204 -19.59 6.73 9.35
CA VAL A 204 -19.95 5.82 10.45
C VAL A 204 -20.13 6.60 11.76
N SER A 205 -19.29 7.60 12.04
CA SER A 205 -19.39 8.42 13.26
C SER A 205 -20.71 9.20 13.34
N LYS A 206 -21.27 9.58 12.19
CA LYS A 206 -22.51 10.38 12.10
C LYS A 206 -23.78 9.53 11.94
N ASN A 207 -23.65 8.25 11.59
CA ASN A 207 -24.76 7.39 11.24
C ASN A 207 -24.79 6.11 12.10
N LYS A 208 -25.73 6.04 13.06
CA LYS A 208 -25.85 4.90 13.99
C LYS A 208 -26.10 3.55 13.31
N ASN A 209 -26.72 3.59 12.13
CA ASN A 209 -27.06 2.39 11.34
C ASN A 209 -25.96 1.95 10.38
N ALA A 210 -24.85 2.69 10.31
CA ALA A 210 -23.77 2.40 9.38
C ALA A 210 -22.86 1.27 9.88
N ILE A 211 -22.36 0.49 8.92
CA ILE A 211 -21.23 -0.43 9.08
C ILE A 211 -20.18 -0.08 8.03
N GLY A 212 -18.95 0.21 8.45
CA GLY A 212 -17.86 0.66 7.57
C GLY A 212 -16.79 -0.40 7.43
N PHE A 213 -16.16 -0.42 6.26
CA PHE A 213 -15.08 -1.33 5.89
C PHE A 213 -13.86 -0.52 5.45
N LEU A 214 -12.73 -0.67 6.14
CA LEU A 214 -11.49 0.07 5.86
C LEU A 214 -10.25 -0.75 6.19
N SER A 215 -9.10 -0.37 5.62
CA SER A 215 -7.82 -0.98 6.00
C SER A 215 -7.48 -0.69 7.47
N VAL A 216 -6.98 -1.70 8.17
CA VAL A 216 -6.54 -1.57 9.58
C VAL A 216 -5.48 -0.49 9.75
N ASN A 217 -4.71 -0.20 8.72
CA ASN A 217 -3.69 0.86 8.70
C ASN A 217 -4.24 2.26 9.09
N TRP A 218 -5.55 2.51 8.93
CA TRP A 218 -6.18 3.77 9.29
C TRP A 218 -6.48 3.92 10.77
N ILE A 219 -6.49 2.81 11.52
CA ILE A 219 -6.93 2.78 12.93
C ILE A 219 -5.94 2.09 13.89
N SER A 220 -4.79 1.64 13.42
CA SER A 220 -3.88 0.80 14.21
C SER A 220 -2.68 1.52 14.81
N ASP A 221 -2.25 2.66 14.25
CA ASP A 221 -1.14 3.45 14.79
C ASP A 221 -1.62 4.30 15.98
N LEU A 222 -1.55 3.74 17.18
CA LEU A 222 -2.02 4.41 18.40
C LEU A 222 -1.16 5.60 18.83
N ASP A 223 0.04 5.77 18.26
CA ASP A 223 0.90 6.92 18.51
C ASP A 223 0.47 8.14 17.66
N ASP A 224 -0.33 7.95 16.61
CA ASP A 224 -0.85 9.06 15.80
C ASP A 224 -2.10 9.68 16.46
N PRO A 225 -2.08 11.00 16.80
CA PRO A 225 -3.24 11.68 17.37
C PRO A 225 -4.51 11.63 16.52
N ARG A 226 -4.37 11.53 15.18
CA ARG A 226 -5.52 11.39 14.26
C ARG A 226 -6.23 10.06 14.46
N VAL A 227 -5.45 8.96 14.59
CA VAL A 227 -6.00 7.63 14.90
C VAL A 227 -6.71 7.62 16.24
N GLN A 228 -6.10 8.23 17.25
CA GLN A 228 -6.73 8.37 18.57
C GLN A 228 -8.06 9.16 18.49
N SER A 229 -8.10 10.20 17.63
CA SER A 229 -9.35 10.94 17.37
C SER A 229 -10.40 10.08 16.69
N PHE A 230 -10.02 9.31 15.66
CA PHE A 230 -10.95 8.40 14.97
C PHE A 230 -11.53 7.35 15.92
N LEU A 231 -10.70 6.69 16.72
CA LEU A 231 -11.12 5.65 17.65
C LEU A 231 -12.07 6.15 18.75
N LYS A 232 -12.14 7.45 19.01
CA LYS A 232 -13.14 8.05 19.92
C LYS A 232 -14.53 8.16 19.28
N THR A 233 -14.60 8.16 17.95
CA THR A 233 -15.84 8.41 17.19
C THR A 233 -16.43 7.16 16.55
N ILE A 234 -15.73 6.03 16.60
CA ILE A 234 -16.14 4.75 16.04
C ILE A 234 -15.91 3.61 17.04
N LYS A 235 -16.57 2.49 16.79
CA LYS A 235 -16.33 1.23 17.48
C LYS A 235 -15.86 0.17 16.49
N VAL A 236 -14.72 -0.46 16.76
CA VAL A 236 -14.19 -1.57 15.97
C VAL A 236 -14.83 -2.86 16.45
N LEU A 237 -15.46 -3.60 15.54
CA LEU A 237 -16.11 -4.87 15.82
C LEU A 237 -15.11 -6.01 15.98
N GLU A 238 -15.46 -6.96 16.81
CA GLU A 238 -14.87 -8.29 16.85
C GLU A 238 -15.53 -9.16 15.77
N ILE A 239 -14.73 -9.97 15.09
CA ILE A 239 -15.22 -10.84 14.03
C ILE A 239 -14.91 -12.28 14.41
N ALA A 240 -15.95 -13.09 14.53
CA ALA A 240 -15.84 -14.53 14.71
C ALA A 240 -15.96 -15.26 13.36
N LYS A 241 -15.23 -16.35 13.18
CA LYS A 241 -15.32 -17.16 11.94
C LYS A 241 -16.72 -17.74 11.78
N ASP A 242 -17.27 -18.23 12.87
CA ASP A 242 -18.65 -18.73 12.97
C ASP A 242 -19.20 -18.52 14.38
N SER A 243 -20.41 -19.00 14.68
CA SER A 243 -21.07 -18.86 15.98
C SER A 243 -20.43 -19.65 17.11
N ASN A 244 -19.51 -20.58 16.85
CA ASN A 244 -18.85 -21.43 17.83
C ASN A 244 -17.43 -20.94 18.16
N ASN A 245 -16.96 -19.92 17.46
CA ASN A 245 -15.63 -19.35 17.64
C ASN A 245 -15.69 -18.02 18.39
N ASP A 246 -14.61 -17.71 19.11
CA ASP A 246 -14.41 -16.39 19.70
C ASP A 246 -14.27 -15.34 18.60
N GLY A 247 -14.70 -14.11 18.90
CA GLY A 247 -14.50 -12.94 18.04
C GLY A 247 -13.17 -12.28 18.33
N TYR A 248 -12.52 -11.80 17.28
CA TYR A 248 -11.24 -11.10 17.37
C TYR A 248 -11.32 -9.75 16.69
N LYS A 249 -10.67 -8.74 17.28
CA LYS A 249 -10.39 -7.46 16.63
C LYS A 249 -9.20 -7.61 15.70
N PRO A 250 -9.04 -6.72 14.70
CA PRO A 250 -7.94 -6.78 13.73
C PRO A 250 -6.61 -6.33 14.33
N TYR A 251 -6.22 -6.90 15.48
CA TYR A 251 -4.90 -6.66 16.07
C TYR A 251 -3.83 -7.51 15.39
N GLN A 252 -2.61 -6.99 15.31
CA GLN A 252 -1.49 -7.67 14.64
C GLN A 252 -1.33 -9.14 15.07
N ALA A 253 -1.48 -9.44 16.35
CA ALA A 253 -1.38 -10.82 16.85
C ALA A 253 -2.39 -11.74 16.17
N TYR A 254 -3.66 -11.35 16.15
CA TYR A 254 -4.75 -12.16 15.59
C TYR A 254 -4.76 -12.20 14.06
N ILE A 255 -4.23 -11.16 13.40
CA ILE A 255 -3.99 -11.19 11.96
C ILE A 255 -2.88 -12.20 11.65
N LYS A 256 -1.76 -12.15 12.40
CA LYS A 256 -0.61 -13.04 12.21
C LYS A 256 -0.96 -14.51 12.43
N THR A 257 -1.76 -14.82 13.45
CA THR A 257 -2.20 -16.18 13.78
C THR A 257 -3.39 -16.66 12.95
N LYS A 258 -3.92 -15.79 12.05
CA LYS A 258 -5.10 -16.05 11.21
C LYS A 258 -6.38 -16.31 12.02
N GLU A 259 -6.44 -15.82 13.24
CA GLU A 259 -7.66 -15.81 14.06
C GLU A 259 -8.63 -14.75 13.55
N TYR A 260 -8.12 -13.56 13.16
CA TYR A 260 -8.92 -12.57 12.46
C TYR A 260 -9.12 -12.96 10.99
N PRO A 261 -10.37 -13.08 10.48
CA PRO A 261 -10.64 -13.75 9.19
C PRO A 261 -10.36 -12.90 7.94
N PHE A 262 -10.32 -11.56 8.04
CA PHE A 262 -10.25 -10.67 6.87
C PHE A 262 -8.85 -10.08 6.70
N SER A 263 -7.86 -10.94 6.43
CA SER A 263 -6.48 -10.52 6.16
C SER A 263 -6.11 -10.71 4.70
N ARG A 264 -5.21 -9.85 4.18
CA ARG A 264 -4.77 -9.83 2.80
C ARG A 264 -3.31 -9.41 2.69
N ASP A 265 -2.64 -9.90 1.65
CA ASP A 265 -1.26 -9.54 1.37
C ASP A 265 -1.17 -8.19 0.67
N VAL A 266 -0.11 -7.43 0.95
CA VAL A 266 0.22 -6.17 0.28
C VAL A 266 1.49 -6.34 -0.52
N TYR A 267 1.45 -5.95 -1.78
CA TYR A 267 2.55 -6.08 -2.72
C TYR A 267 2.99 -4.73 -3.26
N MET A 268 4.30 -4.58 -3.46
CA MET A 268 4.87 -3.61 -4.38
C MET A 268 5.20 -4.33 -5.68
N ILE A 269 4.63 -3.87 -6.79
CA ILE A 269 4.80 -4.47 -8.10
C ILE A 269 5.57 -3.48 -8.97
N ASN A 270 6.77 -3.86 -9.37
CA ASN A 270 7.66 -3.03 -10.19
C ASN A 270 7.73 -3.57 -11.61
N ARG A 271 7.37 -2.73 -12.58
CA ARG A 271 7.44 -3.09 -14.01
C ARG A 271 8.78 -2.76 -14.69
N GLN A 272 9.71 -2.10 -13.98
CA GLN A 272 11.03 -1.79 -14.53
C GLN A 272 11.86 -3.07 -14.69
N THR A 273 12.49 -3.20 -15.86
CA THR A 273 13.36 -4.35 -16.18
C THR A 273 14.82 -4.17 -15.75
N ARG A 274 15.17 -2.96 -15.30
CA ARG A 274 16.53 -2.59 -14.87
C ARG A 274 16.56 -2.12 -13.42
N ALA A 275 17.75 -2.18 -12.81
CA ALA A 275 18.00 -1.62 -11.50
C ALA A 275 17.98 -0.07 -11.59
N GLY A 276 16.89 0.56 -11.18
CA GLY A 276 16.69 2.00 -11.12
C GLY A 276 16.04 2.39 -9.79
N LEU A 277 15.63 3.66 -9.67
CA LEU A 277 15.09 4.23 -8.44
C LEU A 277 13.83 3.49 -7.94
N GLY A 278 12.98 3.02 -8.85
CA GLY A 278 11.81 2.23 -8.48
C GLY A 278 12.18 0.94 -7.74
N MET A 279 13.19 0.20 -8.23
CA MET A 279 13.69 -0.99 -7.54
C MET A 279 14.38 -0.63 -6.21
N GLY A 280 15.11 0.49 -6.18
CA GLY A 280 15.73 0.99 -4.95
C GLY A 280 14.71 1.29 -3.86
N PHE A 281 13.60 1.94 -4.20
CA PHE A 281 12.52 2.21 -3.26
C PHE A 281 11.81 0.92 -2.80
N VAL A 282 11.52 -0.02 -3.72
CA VAL A 282 10.97 -1.34 -3.34
C VAL A 282 11.90 -2.06 -2.36
N SER A 283 13.22 -2.05 -2.62
CA SER A 283 14.21 -2.68 -1.74
C SER A 283 14.29 -2.00 -0.37
N PHE A 284 14.13 -0.67 -0.32
CA PHE A 284 14.08 0.08 0.94
C PHE A 284 12.86 -0.31 1.78
N VAL A 285 11.67 -0.34 1.16
CA VAL A 285 10.42 -0.70 1.86
C VAL A 285 10.46 -2.17 2.33
N ALA A 286 11.01 -3.06 1.53
CA ALA A 286 11.19 -4.48 1.88
C ALA A 286 12.34 -4.73 2.87
N GLY A 287 13.23 -3.76 3.07
CA GLY A 287 14.37 -3.86 4.00
C GLY A 287 14.00 -3.49 5.44
N ASP A 288 14.95 -3.65 6.37
CA ASP A 288 14.73 -3.51 7.82
C ASP A 288 14.04 -2.22 8.23
N LYS A 289 14.44 -1.07 7.66
CA LYS A 289 13.85 0.24 8.00
C LYS A 289 12.39 0.33 7.53
N GLY A 290 12.12 -0.08 6.30
CA GLY A 290 10.77 -0.11 5.76
C GLY A 290 9.86 -1.08 6.52
N GLN A 291 10.35 -2.26 6.84
CA GLN A 291 9.61 -3.28 7.59
C GLN A 291 9.31 -2.85 9.03
N LEU A 292 10.23 -2.10 9.66
CA LEU A 292 9.98 -1.52 10.99
C LEU A 292 8.86 -0.47 10.95
N MET A 293 8.79 0.35 9.89
CA MET A 293 7.70 1.32 9.71
C MET A 293 6.36 0.62 9.47
N ILE A 294 6.35 -0.46 8.69
CA ILE A 294 5.17 -1.32 8.48
C ILE A 294 4.68 -1.90 9.82
N LEU A 295 5.60 -2.40 10.65
CA LEU A 295 5.26 -2.93 11.97
C LEU A 295 4.64 -1.85 12.87
N LYS A 296 5.22 -0.65 12.89
CA LYS A 296 4.69 0.49 13.68
C LYS A 296 3.34 0.98 13.19
N ALA A 297 3.09 0.92 11.89
CA ALA A 297 1.79 1.26 11.30
C ALA A 297 0.69 0.23 11.61
N GLY A 298 0.99 -0.81 12.39
CA GLY A 298 0.02 -1.83 12.79
C GLY A 298 -0.24 -2.93 11.78
N LEU A 299 0.52 -2.97 10.69
CA LEU A 299 0.50 -4.05 9.70
C LEU A 299 1.48 -5.17 10.09
N ILE A 300 1.31 -6.34 9.48
CA ILE A 300 2.27 -7.43 9.65
C ILE A 300 3.36 -7.28 8.59
N PRO A 301 4.63 -7.06 8.96
CA PRO A 301 5.72 -6.98 7.99
C PRO A 301 5.94 -8.34 7.32
N ALA A 302 6.32 -8.32 6.03
CA ALA A 302 6.62 -9.53 5.27
C ALA A 302 7.86 -10.26 5.82
N ILE A 303 8.81 -9.47 6.35
CA ILE A 303 10.03 -9.96 7.00
C ILE A 303 10.05 -9.38 8.42
N ALA A 304 10.17 -10.25 9.43
CA ALA A 304 10.29 -9.78 10.81
C ALA A 304 11.58 -8.97 10.98
N PRO A 305 11.51 -7.69 11.37
CA PRO A 305 12.72 -6.90 11.60
C PRO A 305 13.51 -7.49 12.76
N VAL A 306 14.80 -7.79 12.53
CA VAL A 306 15.68 -8.34 13.56
C VAL A 306 16.05 -7.23 14.54
N ARG A 307 15.70 -7.42 15.81
CA ARG A 307 16.13 -6.54 16.90
C ARG A 307 17.40 -7.12 17.52
N LEU A 308 18.55 -6.54 17.23
CA LEU A 308 19.78 -6.85 17.97
C LEU A 308 19.66 -6.19 19.35
N VAL A 309 19.46 -6.99 20.38
CA VAL A 309 19.53 -6.56 21.77
C VAL A 309 20.93 -6.86 22.27
N GLN A 310 21.72 -5.83 22.51
CA GLN A 310 23.01 -5.99 23.18
C GLN A 310 22.73 -6.17 24.69
N VAL A 311 22.90 -7.39 25.18
CA VAL A 311 22.80 -7.67 26.62
C VAL A 311 24.19 -7.40 27.20
N ASN A 312 24.34 -6.28 27.90
CA ASN A 312 25.50 -6.09 28.77
C ASN A 312 25.33 -7.01 29.98
N VAL A 313 26.08 -8.08 30.03
CA VAL A 313 26.20 -8.93 31.23
C VAL A 313 27.22 -8.21 32.12
N GLU A 314 26.75 -7.57 33.21
CA GLU A 314 27.60 -7.09 34.30
C GLU A 314 28.13 -8.25 35.16
#